data_6de55716498a5868d4d570409e9c3b5c
#
_entry.id   6de55716498a5868d4d570409e9c3b5c
#
_cell.length_a   1.000
_cell.length_b   1.000
_cell.length_c   1.000
_cell.angle_alpha   90.00
_cell.angle_beta   90.00
_cell.angle_gamma   90.00
#
_symmetry.space_group_name_H-M   'P 1'
#
loop_
_entity.id
_entity.type
_entity.pdbx_description
1 polymer ?
#
loop_
_entity_poly.entity_id
_entity_poly.type
_entity_poly.pdbx_seq_one_letter_code
_entity_poly.pdbx_strand_id
1 'polypeptide(L)'
;MAEMKPRVALGLQGGGSYGAYGWGVIDRLLEEHIEIVAVSGASAGALNGAALVAGLATGGDAGGREALERLWRATAERSPLRGFEGFGTYFEPFLDPFVARSLALFREASAYVSPFLPALRDMHLFQAVVRASIDLETVARQERVPLYVSATDILTGAARLFTGPEVTLKALMASSCLPELFAPVEIDGRRYWDGGYAANPALEPLVFNGHGATDLIVLQLTPFVTDEIGLLPSEIAGRVSDISFNACLMRDLKALTELQRYARETDTRDARMAAVADINIHLLQAPCELAGGEISKLDTRWSTIGALRDLGRATAESWLSESGHAIGTDSSLQTLEAVIAP
;
A
#
# COMPACT_ATOMS: atom_id res chain seq x y z
N MET A 1 15.05 15.63 -30.62
CA MET A 1 13.72 15.46 -30.01
C MET A 1 13.98 15.21 -28.53
N ALA A 2 13.35 15.95 -27.61
CA ALA A 2 13.44 15.60 -26.20
C ALA A 2 12.79 14.22 -26.01
N GLU A 3 13.50 13.28 -25.42
CA GLU A 3 12.99 11.97 -25.09
C GLU A 3 11.81 12.15 -24.12
N MET A 4 10.63 11.67 -24.52
CA MET A 4 9.44 11.80 -23.66
C MET A 4 9.60 10.89 -22.46
N LYS A 5 9.37 11.44 -21.27
CA LYS A 5 9.35 10.64 -20.05
C LYS A 5 8.26 9.56 -20.13
N PRO A 6 8.52 8.32 -19.75
CA PRO A 6 7.48 7.32 -19.55
C PRO A 6 6.44 7.83 -18.53
N ARG A 7 5.17 7.62 -18.86
CA ARG A 7 4.04 8.09 -18.04
C ARG A 7 3.50 6.94 -17.22
N VAL A 8 3.71 7.01 -15.92
CA VAL A 8 3.50 5.89 -15.00
C VAL A 8 2.25 6.11 -14.13
N ALA A 9 1.35 5.14 -14.14
CA ALA A 9 0.31 5.00 -13.14
C ALA A 9 0.79 4.09 -12.00
N LEU A 10 0.58 4.50 -10.73
CA LEU A 10 1.01 3.74 -9.56
C LEU A 10 -0.16 3.07 -8.85
N GLY A 11 -0.08 1.74 -8.68
CA GLY A 11 -0.96 0.97 -7.82
C GLY A 11 -0.27 0.64 -6.49
N LEU A 12 -0.77 1.16 -5.36
CA LEU A 12 -0.12 1.08 -4.06
C LEU A 12 -0.91 0.18 -3.11
N GLN A 13 -0.40 -1.01 -2.82
CA GLN A 13 -1.03 -1.95 -1.90
C GLN A 13 -1.05 -1.41 -0.45
N GLY A 14 -2.06 -1.80 0.33
CA GLY A 14 -2.11 -1.62 1.78
C GLY A 14 -1.29 -2.68 2.52
N GLY A 15 -0.82 -2.33 3.73
CA GLY A 15 0.00 -3.26 4.51
C GLY A 15 0.50 -2.71 5.85
N GLY A 16 -0.19 -1.72 6.45
CA GLY A 16 0.21 -1.13 7.72
C GLY A 16 1.61 -0.50 7.66
N SER A 17 2.50 -0.81 8.60
CA SER A 17 3.86 -0.27 8.64
C SER A 17 4.71 -0.66 7.41
N TYR A 18 4.35 -1.73 6.69
CA TYR A 18 5.00 -2.08 5.41
C TYR A 18 4.80 -1.01 4.33
N GLY A 19 3.87 -0.07 4.52
CA GLY A 19 3.81 1.14 3.72
C GLY A 19 5.10 1.96 3.73
N ALA A 20 5.96 1.84 4.77
CA ALA A 20 7.27 2.46 4.79
C ALA A 20 8.25 1.81 3.79
N TYR A 21 8.13 0.49 3.55
CA TYR A 21 8.81 -0.16 2.43
C TYR A 21 8.32 0.45 1.09
N GLY A 22 7.00 0.61 0.91
CA GLY A 22 6.43 1.29 -0.25
C GLY A 22 6.93 2.73 -0.42
N TRP A 23 7.11 3.48 0.69
CA TRP A 23 7.81 4.77 0.65
C TRP A 23 9.21 4.65 0.07
N GLY A 24 10.02 3.69 0.53
CA GLY A 24 11.36 3.47 0.01
C GLY A 24 11.39 3.18 -1.49
N VAL A 25 10.46 2.34 -1.97
CA VAL A 25 10.31 2.06 -3.41
C VAL A 25 9.96 3.32 -4.18
N ILE A 26 8.93 4.07 -3.76
CA ILE A 26 8.50 5.30 -4.44
C ILE A 26 9.63 6.33 -4.42
N ASP A 27 10.32 6.51 -3.29
CA ASP A 27 11.43 7.44 -3.14
C ASP A 27 12.55 7.17 -4.14
N ARG A 28 12.88 5.88 -4.41
CA ARG A 28 13.87 5.51 -5.40
C ARG A 28 13.36 5.68 -6.84
N LEU A 29 12.09 5.33 -7.11
CA LEU A 29 11.48 5.53 -8.43
C LEU A 29 11.42 7.00 -8.84
N LEU A 30 11.21 7.93 -7.89
CA LEU A 30 11.21 9.38 -8.15
C LEU A 30 12.60 9.96 -8.51
N GLU A 31 13.67 9.17 -8.38
CA GLU A 31 15.00 9.52 -8.89
C GLU A 31 15.15 9.20 -10.38
N GLU A 32 14.25 8.37 -10.94
CA GLU A 32 14.25 8.00 -12.34
C GLU A 32 13.56 9.05 -13.23
N HIS A 33 13.83 8.98 -14.53
CA HIS A 33 13.25 9.87 -15.52
C HIS A 33 11.84 9.41 -15.91
N ILE A 34 10.88 9.41 -14.95
CA ILE A 34 9.48 9.03 -15.16
C ILE A 34 8.53 10.20 -14.83
N GLU A 35 7.30 10.14 -15.34
CA GLU A 35 6.22 11.07 -14.98
C GLU A 35 5.07 10.28 -14.34
N ILE A 36 4.77 10.53 -13.05
CA ILE A 36 3.61 9.93 -12.40
C ILE A 36 2.35 10.67 -12.85
N VAL A 37 1.38 9.95 -13.42
CA VAL A 37 0.17 10.51 -14.02
C VAL A 37 -1.12 10.12 -13.30
N ALA A 38 -1.13 9.07 -12.49
CA ALA A 38 -2.26 8.66 -11.66
C ALA A 38 -1.78 7.77 -10.50
N VAL A 39 -2.50 7.77 -9.40
CA VAL A 39 -2.20 6.93 -8.23
C VAL A 39 -3.49 6.28 -7.72
N SER A 40 -3.43 5.00 -7.38
CA SER A 40 -4.49 4.30 -6.65
C SER A 40 -3.89 3.62 -5.43
N GLY A 41 -4.57 3.67 -4.29
CA GLY A 41 -4.07 3.08 -3.06
C GLY A 41 -5.16 2.62 -2.10
N ALA A 42 -4.80 1.65 -1.26
CA ALA A 42 -5.58 1.16 -0.14
C ALA A 42 -4.78 1.32 1.15
N SER A 43 -5.42 1.67 2.27
CA SER A 43 -4.78 1.71 3.59
C SER A 43 -3.47 2.52 3.59
N ALA A 44 -2.34 1.93 4.00
CA ALA A 44 -1.02 2.56 3.93
C ALA A 44 -0.64 3.02 2.51
N GLY A 45 -1.07 2.29 1.47
CA GLY A 45 -0.91 2.70 0.07
C GLY A 45 -1.70 3.98 -0.25
N ALA A 46 -2.90 4.16 0.31
CA ALA A 46 -3.68 5.39 0.16
C ALA A 46 -3.01 6.58 0.85
N LEU A 47 -2.37 6.37 2.00
CA LEU A 47 -1.61 7.40 2.70
C LEU A 47 -0.36 7.82 1.93
N ASN A 48 0.41 6.84 1.44
CA ASN A 48 1.54 7.09 0.56
C ASN A 48 1.10 7.86 -0.69
N GLY A 49 0.00 7.43 -1.33
CA GLY A 49 -0.56 8.10 -2.49
C GLY A 49 -0.96 9.55 -2.20
N ALA A 50 -1.63 9.80 -1.08
CA ALA A 50 -2.06 11.15 -0.71
C ALA A 50 -0.86 12.07 -0.39
N ALA A 51 0.15 11.58 0.33
CA ALA A 51 1.37 12.32 0.59
C ALA A 51 2.14 12.61 -0.71
N LEU A 52 2.30 11.59 -1.56
CA LEU A 52 2.97 11.71 -2.86
C LEU A 52 2.30 12.77 -3.74
N VAL A 53 0.98 12.67 -3.95
CA VAL A 53 0.20 13.58 -4.82
C VAL A 53 0.27 15.01 -4.31
N ALA A 54 0.16 15.24 -3.00
CA ALA A 54 0.32 16.57 -2.40
C ALA A 54 1.74 17.12 -2.63
N GLY A 55 2.75 16.29 -2.45
CA GLY A 55 4.16 16.67 -2.64
C GLY A 55 4.50 16.96 -4.10
N LEU A 56 4.05 16.11 -5.04
CA LEU A 56 4.22 16.34 -6.49
C LEU A 56 3.59 17.64 -6.94
N ALA A 57 2.42 17.99 -6.40
CA ALA A 57 1.73 19.25 -6.74
C ALA A 57 2.52 20.49 -6.33
N THR A 58 3.27 20.44 -5.24
CA THR A 58 3.94 21.61 -4.66
C THR A 58 5.43 21.71 -5.01
N GLY A 59 6.11 20.57 -5.19
CA GLY A 59 7.56 20.54 -5.36
C GLY A 59 8.06 19.50 -6.37
N GLY A 60 7.18 18.92 -7.22
CA GLY A 60 7.57 17.87 -8.15
C GLY A 60 8.13 16.63 -7.43
N ASP A 61 9.06 15.92 -8.06
CA ASP A 61 9.63 14.69 -7.52
C ASP A 61 10.27 14.89 -6.14
N ALA A 62 11.01 16.00 -5.93
CA ALA A 62 11.59 16.34 -4.63
C ALA A 62 10.52 16.57 -3.56
N GLY A 63 9.45 17.32 -3.90
CA GLY A 63 8.32 17.54 -2.99
C GLY A 63 7.58 16.24 -2.65
N GLY A 64 7.45 15.32 -3.58
CA GLY A 64 6.90 13.98 -3.36
C GLY A 64 7.71 13.18 -2.33
N ARG A 65 9.02 13.17 -2.49
CA ARG A 65 9.95 12.51 -1.56
C ARG A 65 9.88 13.09 -0.15
N GLU A 66 9.92 14.42 -0.02
CA GLU A 66 9.80 15.12 1.25
C GLU A 66 8.45 14.88 1.94
N ALA A 67 7.36 14.82 1.18
CA ALA A 67 6.03 14.57 1.73
C ALA A 67 5.89 13.15 2.27
N LEU A 68 6.46 12.14 1.60
CA LEU A 68 6.52 10.76 2.08
C LEU A 68 7.36 10.65 3.36
N GLU A 69 8.53 11.26 3.42
CA GLU A 69 9.35 11.29 4.64
C GLU A 69 8.59 11.94 5.80
N ARG A 70 7.93 13.07 5.57
CA ARG A 70 7.13 13.76 6.57
C ARG A 70 6.00 12.89 7.11
N LEU A 71 5.30 12.13 6.24
CA LEU A 71 4.26 11.18 6.64
C LEU A 71 4.81 10.14 7.62
N TRP A 72 5.90 9.49 7.25
CA TRP A 72 6.45 8.39 8.06
C TRP A 72 7.15 8.86 9.32
N ARG A 73 7.75 10.05 9.32
CA ARG A 73 8.23 10.71 10.56
C ARG A 73 7.07 11.01 11.50
N ALA A 74 5.99 11.61 10.99
CA ALA A 74 4.81 11.91 11.81
C ALA A 74 4.17 10.63 12.36
N THR A 75 4.22 9.52 11.62
CA THR A 75 3.75 8.19 12.06
C THR A 75 4.61 7.68 13.21
N ALA A 76 5.94 7.71 13.09
CA ALA A 76 6.84 7.27 14.16
C ALA A 76 6.75 8.14 15.42
N GLU A 77 6.66 9.44 15.25
CA GLU A 77 6.55 10.39 16.37
C GLU A 77 5.29 10.18 17.21
N ARG A 78 4.21 9.69 16.62
CA ARG A 78 2.93 9.41 17.27
C ARG A 78 2.72 7.92 17.56
N SER A 79 3.75 7.10 17.33
CA SER A 79 3.71 5.67 17.66
C SER A 79 3.44 5.47 19.15
N PRO A 80 2.48 4.62 19.52
CA PRO A 80 2.28 4.25 20.92
C PRO A 80 3.47 3.47 21.49
N LEU A 81 4.35 2.96 20.62
CA LEU A 81 5.58 2.24 21.00
C LEU A 81 6.80 3.18 21.15
N ARG A 82 6.64 4.48 20.91
CA ARG A 82 7.69 5.47 21.13
C ARG A 82 8.06 5.51 22.61
N GLY A 83 9.27 5.26 22.97
CA GLY A 83 9.75 5.16 24.36
C GLY A 83 10.10 3.73 24.75
N PHE A 84 9.69 2.74 23.97
CA PHE A 84 10.19 1.37 24.08
C PHE A 84 11.31 1.08 23.07
N GLU A 85 11.80 2.09 22.35
CA GLU A 85 12.95 1.99 21.46
C GLU A 85 14.20 1.65 22.31
N GLY A 86 14.73 0.45 22.10
CA GLY A 86 15.88 -0.07 22.85
C GLY A 86 15.54 -0.89 24.10
N PHE A 87 14.31 -0.89 24.61
CA PHE A 87 13.94 -1.68 25.79
C PHE A 87 13.80 -3.17 25.44
N GLY A 88 13.21 -3.49 24.28
CA GLY A 88 12.99 -4.87 23.83
C GLY A 88 14.31 -5.59 23.49
N THR A 89 15.19 -4.96 22.73
CA THR A 89 16.47 -5.54 22.27
C THR A 89 17.46 -5.83 23.41
N TYR A 90 17.37 -5.08 24.51
CA TYR A 90 18.27 -5.28 25.66
C TYR A 90 17.70 -6.21 26.74
N PHE A 91 16.39 -6.38 26.84
CA PHE A 91 15.75 -7.11 27.92
C PHE A 91 15.13 -8.45 27.51
N GLU A 92 14.80 -8.70 26.22
CA GLU A 92 14.30 -10.00 25.78
C GLU A 92 15.20 -11.19 26.17
N PRO A 93 16.55 -11.10 26.11
CA PRO A 93 17.41 -12.20 26.55
C PRO A 93 17.44 -12.41 28.06
N PHE A 94 16.94 -11.45 28.86
CA PHE A 94 16.94 -11.49 30.32
C PHE A 94 15.55 -11.71 30.93
N LEU A 95 14.48 -11.75 30.09
CA LEU A 95 13.14 -12.09 30.58
C LEU A 95 13.10 -13.59 30.91
N ASP A 96 12.65 -13.88 32.14
CA ASP A 96 12.29 -15.24 32.55
C ASP A 96 11.37 -15.83 31.45
N PRO A 97 11.65 -17.07 30.97
CA PRO A 97 10.83 -17.72 29.95
C PRO A 97 9.33 -17.77 30.28
N PHE A 98 8.98 -17.77 31.57
CA PHE A 98 7.60 -17.71 32.05
C PHE A 98 6.98 -16.32 31.80
N VAL A 99 7.74 -15.24 32.03
CA VAL A 99 7.30 -13.84 31.80
C VAL A 99 7.17 -13.57 30.30
N ALA A 100 8.13 -14.01 29.48
CA ALA A 100 8.07 -13.90 28.04
C ALA A 100 6.84 -14.64 27.46
N ARG A 101 6.57 -15.86 27.96
CA ARG A 101 5.39 -16.65 27.57
C ARG A 101 4.08 -16.03 28.05
N SER A 102 4.07 -15.43 29.25
CA SER A 102 2.90 -14.72 29.77
C SER A 102 2.58 -13.45 28.99
N LEU A 103 3.62 -12.71 28.56
CA LEU A 103 3.48 -11.55 27.66
C LEU A 103 2.99 -11.94 26.27
N ALA A 104 3.48 -13.05 25.73
CA ALA A 104 3.00 -13.60 24.46
C ALA A 104 1.52 -14.00 24.55
N LEU A 105 1.13 -14.74 25.61
CA LEU A 105 -0.27 -15.09 25.88
C LEU A 105 -1.15 -13.87 26.12
N PHE A 106 -0.65 -12.83 26.79
CA PHE A 106 -1.38 -11.58 26.97
C PHE A 106 -1.56 -10.81 25.64
N ARG A 107 -0.55 -10.81 24.79
CA ARG A 107 -0.65 -10.27 23.40
C ARG A 107 -1.70 -11.04 22.59
N GLU A 108 -1.68 -12.37 22.64
CA GLU A 108 -2.69 -13.20 21.96
C GLU A 108 -4.09 -12.95 22.53
N ALA A 109 -4.25 -12.93 23.85
CA ALA A 109 -5.53 -12.63 24.49
C ALA A 109 -6.02 -11.21 24.18
N SER A 110 -5.12 -10.22 24.10
CA SER A 110 -5.48 -8.84 23.77
C SER A 110 -5.99 -8.68 22.34
N ALA A 111 -5.53 -9.51 21.40
CA ALA A 111 -6.04 -9.53 20.03
C ALA A 111 -7.54 -9.92 19.98
N TYR A 112 -7.99 -10.78 20.91
CA TYR A 112 -9.41 -11.15 21.06
C TYR A 112 -10.23 -10.18 21.92
N VAL A 113 -9.57 -9.39 22.78
CA VAL A 113 -10.24 -8.44 23.70
C VAL A 113 -10.35 -7.05 23.06
N SER A 114 -9.45 -6.68 22.15
CA SER A 114 -9.41 -5.38 21.48
C SER A 114 -10.74 -4.93 20.86
N PRO A 115 -11.58 -5.80 20.23
CA PRO A 115 -12.88 -5.38 19.70
C PRO A 115 -13.85 -4.84 20.77
N PHE A 116 -13.59 -5.11 22.04
CA PHE A 116 -14.45 -4.76 23.17
C PHE A 116 -13.92 -3.60 24.02
N LEU A 117 -12.73 -3.06 23.75
CA LEU A 117 -12.17 -1.91 24.45
C LEU A 117 -12.46 -0.61 23.69
N PRO A 118 -13.46 0.20 24.12
CA PRO A 118 -13.85 1.44 23.41
C PRO A 118 -12.69 2.43 23.20
N ALA A 119 -11.75 2.48 24.14
CA ALA A 119 -10.61 3.42 24.10
C ALA A 119 -9.56 3.10 23.04
N LEU A 120 -9.47 1.84 22.56
CA LEU A 120 -8.53 1.43 21.52
C LEU A 120 -9.16 1.50 20.11
N ARG A 121 -10.46 1.72 20.01
CA ARG A 121 -11.19 1.80 18.74
C ARG A 121 -11.12 3.15 18.07
N ASP A 122 -10.48 4.12 18.70
CA ASP A 122 -10.45 5.48 18.20
C ASP A 122 -9.19 5.71 17.34
N MET A 123 -9.41 6.20 16.13
CA MET A 123 -8.35 6.53 15.18
C MET A 123 -7.72 7.93 15.43
N HIS A 124 -7.88 8.53 16.63
CA HIS A 124 -7.42 9.89 16.90
C HIS A 124 -5.92 10.10 16.62
N LEU A 125 -5.09 9.17 17.06
CA LEU A 125 -3.65 9.25 16.79
C LEU A 125 -3.35 9.21 15.30
N PHE A 126 -4.06 8.34 14.58
CA PHE A 126 -3.90 8.19 13.14
C PHE A 126 -4.42 9.43 12.39
N GLN A 127 -5.57 9.99 12.79
CA GLN A 127 -6.06 11.28 12.28
C GLN A 127 -5.04 12.40 12.51
N ALA A 128 -4.40 12.44 13.67
CA ALA A 128 -3.37 13.43 13.97
C ALA A 128 -2.14 13.29 13.08
N VAL A 129 -1.75 12.05 12.72
CA VAL A 129 -0.69 11.81 11.71
C VAL A 129 -1.08 12.42 10.37
N VAL A 130 -2.24 12.07 9.83
CA VAL A 130 -2.69 12.55 8.52
C VAL A 130 -2.78 14.08 8.48
N ARG A 131 -3.39 14.70 9.50
CA ARG A 131 -3.51 16.17 9.60
C ARG A 131 -2.16 16.89 9.67
N ALA A 132 -1.15 16.26 10.29
CA ALA A 132 0.17 16.84 10.46
C ALA A 132 1.09 16.68 9.23
N SER A 133 0.80 15.71 8.36
CA SER A 133 1.73 15.31 7.30
C SER A 133 1.19 15.44 5.89
N ILE A 134 -0.13 15.44 5.68
CA ILE A 134 -0.75 15.46 4.35
C ILE A 134 -1.58 16.73 4.17
N ASP A 135 -1.28 17.48 3.12
CA ASP A 135 -2.10 18.61 2.67
C ASP A 135 -3.29 18.10 1.85
N LEU A 136 -4.40 17.80 2.55
CA LEU A 136 -5.63 17.29 1.95
C LEU A 136 -6.30 18.28 1.01
N GLU A 137 -6.10 19.59 1.20
CA GLU A 137 -6.66 20.62 0.31
C GLU A 137 -5.97 20.57 -1.05
N THR A 138 -4.66 20.42 -1.06
CA THR A 138 -3.87 20.22 -2.29
C THR A 138 -4.26 18.92 -2.97
N VAL A 139 -4.41 17.81 -2.23
CA VAL A 139 -4.86 16.52 -2.80
C VAL A 139 -6.23 16.65 -3.46
N ALA A 140 -7.19 17.28 -2.78
CA ALA A 140 -8.56 17.41 -3.29
C ALA A 140 -8.67 18.26 -4.57
N ARG A 141 -7.74 19.21 -4.78
CA ARG A 141 -7.69 20.09 -5.96
C ARG A 141 -6.78 19.58 -7.08
N GLN A 142 -6.04 18.51 -6.84
CA GLN A 142 -5.08 18.00 -7.81
C GLN A 142 -5.76 17.27 -8.97
N GLU A 143 -5.67 17.84 -10.17
CA GLU A 143 -6.23 17.29 -11.40
C GLU A 143 -5.18 16.60 -12.29
N ARG A 144 -3.90 16.98 -12.18
CA ARG A 144 -2.83 16.41 -13.02
C ARG A 144 -2.47 14.99 -12.65
N VAL A 145 -2.52 14.66 -11.34
CA VAL A 145 -2.21 13.34 -10.82
C VAL A 145 -3.38 12.93 -9.92
N PRO A 146 -4.49 12.43 -10.48
CA PRO A 146 -5.63 11.98 -9.69
C PRO A 146 -5.24 10.85 -8.75
N LEU A 147 -5.81 10.90 -7.55
CA LEU A 147 -5.69 9.86 -6.53
C LEU A 147 -7.03 9.12 -6.38
N TYR A 148 -6.95 7.79 -6.38
CA TYR A 148 -8.06 6.89 -6.08
C TYR A 148 -7.81 6.18 -4.77
N VAL A 149 -8.64 6.46 -3.77
CA VAL A 149 -8.57 5.86 -2.43
C VAL A 149 -9.69 4.84 -2.31
N SER A 150 -9.36 3.57 -2.10
CA SER A 150 -10.34 2.50 -1.92
C SER A 150 -10.75 2.34 -0.46
N ALA A 151 -12.04 2.09 -0.22
CA ALA A 151 -12.57 1.58 1.04
C ALA A 151 -13.63 0.51 0.74
N THR A 152 -13.91 -0.36 1.72
CA THR A 152 -14.89 -1.44 1.59
C THR A 152 -16.21 -1.04 2.22
N ASP A 153 -17.30 -0.96 1.45
CA ASP A 153 -18.65 -0.77 1.97
C ASP A 153 -19.07 -2.03 2.75
N ILE A 154 -19.37 -1.87 4.03
CA ILE A 154 -19.65 -3.01 4.94
C ILE A 154 -20.90 -3.79 4.55
N LEU A 155 -21.90 -3.10 4.01
CA LEU A 155 -23.20 -3.73 3.71
C LEU A 155 -23.15 -4.55 2.41
N THR A 156 -22.32 -4.13 1.47
CA THR A 156 -22.29 -4.75 0.13
C THR A 156 -21.01 -5.57 -0.11
N GLY A 157 -19.94 -5.33 0.65
CA GLY A 157 -18.60 -5.86 0.39
C GLY A 157 -17.93 -5.25 -0.85
N ALA A 158 -18.57 -4.29 -1.51
CA ALA A 158 -18.03 -3.66 -2.70
C ALA A 158 -16.98 -2.58 -2.38
N ALA A 159 -16.05 -2.39 -3.30
CA ALA A 159 -15.12 -1.26 -3.22
C ALA A 159 -15.86 0.07 -3.49
N ARG A 160 -15.60 1.06 -2.63
CA ARG A 160 -15.91 2.47 -2.88
C ARG A 160 -14.60 3.18 -3.17
N LEU A 161 -14.51 3.87 -4.30
CA LEU A 161 -13.36 4.69 -4.65
C LEU A 161 -13.70 6.15 -4.38
N PHE A 162 -12.86 6.81 -3.60
CA PHE A 162 -12.89 8.26 -3.35
C PHE A 162 -11.82 8.91 -4.21
N THR A 163 -12.17 9.99 -4.92
CA THR A 163 -11.24 10.73 -5.79
C THR A 163 -11.53 12.23 -5.77
N GLY A 164 -10.53 13.05 -6.14
CA GLY A 164 -10.64 14.50 -6.14
C GLY A 164 -11.12 15.05 -4.80
N PRO A 165 -12.20 15.89 -4.78
CA PRO A 165 -12.73 16.47 -3.54
C PRO A 165 -13.26 15.47 -2.51
N GLU A 166 -13.52 14.23 -2.91
CA GLU A 166 -13.95 13.17 -2.00
C GLU A 166 -12.80 12.59 -1.17
N VAL A 167 -11.54 12.84 -1.56
CA VAL A 167 -10.35 12.41 -0.80
C VAL A 167 -10.19 13.29 0.44
N THR A 168 -10.99 13.00 1.43
CA THR A 168 -11.01 13.70 2.72
C THR A 168 -10.28 12.91 3.79
N LEU A 169 -10.08 13.53 4.98
CA LEU A 169 -9.59 12.81 6.15
C LEU A 169 -10.43 11.56 6.43
N LYS A 170 -11.76 11.66 6.34
CA LYS A 170 -12.64 10.51 6.57
C LYS A 170 -12.44 9.40 5.54
N ALA A 171 -12.20 9.74 4.27
CA ALA A 171 -11.91 8.77 3.22
C ALA A 171 -10.62 8.00 3.49
N LEU A 172 -9.53 8.69 3.90
CA LEU A 172 -8.28 8.04 4.29
C LEU A 172 -8.44 7.19 5.55
N MET A 173 -9.23 7.66 6.52
CA MET A 173 -9.55 6.86 7.71
C MET A 173 -10.36 5.61 7.34
N ALA A 174 -11.35 5.72 6.47
CA ALA A 174 -12.14 4.59 5.98
C ALA A 174 -11.27 3.55 5.26
N SER A 175 -10.38 4.03 4.39
CA SER A 175 -9.41 3.20 3.67
C SER A 175 -8.45 2.42 4.57
N SER A 176 -8.23 2.90 5.80
CA SER A 176 -7.28 2.32 6.77
C SER A 176 -7.96 1.73 8.01
N CYS A 177 -9.27 1.50 7.94
CA CYS A 177 -10.09 1.05 9.06
C CYS A 177 -10.15 -0.48 9.12
N LEU A 178 -9.14 -1.11 9.74
CA LEU A 178 -9.16 -2.55 10.00
C LEU A 178 -10.26 -2.89 11.01
N PRO A 179 -11.20 -3.81 10.70
CA PRO A 179 -12.33 -4.14 11.57
C PRO A 179 -11.93 -4.72 12.93
N GLU A 180 -10.76 -5.38 12.99
CA GLU A 180 -10.22 -5.95 14.22
C GLU A 180 -9.73 -4.87 15.19
N LEU A 181 -9.34 -3.70 14.67
CA LEU A 181 -8.71 -2.64 15.47
C LEU A 181 -9.64 -1.44 15.71
N PHE A 182 -10.46 -1.08 14.71
CA PHE A 182 -11.17 0.19 14.71
C PHE A 182 -12.68 0.05 14.52
N ALA A 183 -13.42 1.01 15.05
CA ALA A 183 -14.83 1.14 14.72
C ALA A 183 -15.01 1.59 13.24
N PRO A 184 -16.07 1.13 12.55
CA PRO A 184 -16.32 1.53 11.18
C PRO A 184 -16.38 3.05 10.99
N VAL A 185 -15.83 3.54 9.91
CA VAL A 185 -15.90 4.97 9.54
C VAL A 185 -17.19 5.22 8.78
N GLU A 186 -17.97 6.21 9.24
CA GLU A 186 -19.22 6.61 8.57
C GLU A 186 -18.99 7.82 7.68
N ILE A 187 -19.39 7.70 6.39
CA ILE A 187 -19.39 8.76 5.39
C ILE A 187 -20.75 8.71 4.68
N ASP A 188 -21.49 9.81 4.71
CA ASP A 188 -22.80 9.98 4.05
C ASP A 188 -23.80 8.85 4.37
N GLY A 189 -23.86 8.44 5.64
CA GLY A 189 -24.78 7.41 6.14
C GLY A 189 -24.37 5.97 5.79
N ARG A 190 -23.23 5.76 5.13
CA ARG A 190 -22.64 4.44 4.86
C ARG A 190 -21.42 4.20 5.73
N ARG A 191 -21.17 2.93 6.05
CA ARG A 191 -20.06 2.52 6.91
C ARG A 191 -19.02 1.75 6.11
N TYR A 192 -17.77 2.06 6.39
CA TYR A 192 -16.64 1.54 5.62
C TYR A 192 -15.58 0.89 6.52
N TRP A 193 -14.96 -0.14 5.98
CA TRP A 193 -13.74 -0.77 6.45
C TRP A 193 -12.60 -0.54 5.45
N ASP A 194 -11.41 -1.06 5.83
CA ASP A 194 -10.19 -0.97 5.05
C ASP A 194 -10.41 -1.38 3.59
N GLY A 195 -9.82 -0.61 2.67
CA GLY A 195 -9.93 -0.84 1.23
C GLY A 195 -9.33 -2.16 0.79
N GLY A 196 -8.36 -2.68 1.54
CA GLY A 196 -7.66 -3.92 1.25
C GLY A 196 -8.55 -5.16 1.12
N TYR A 197 -9.76 -5.12 1.68
CA TYR A 197 -10.71 -6.23 1.53
C TYR A 197 -11.43 -6.27 0.18
N ALA A 198 -11.61 -5.13 -0.49
CA ALA A 198 -12.38 -5.05 -1.73
C ALA A 198 -11.54 -4.67 -2.96
N ALA A 199 -10.52 -3.80 -2.80
CA ALA A 199 -9.61 -3.38 -3.87
C ALA A 199 -8.26 -2.94 -3.27
N ASN A 200 -7.18 -3.67 -3.52
CA ASN A 200 -5.90 -3.51 -2.84
C ASN A 200 -4.66 -3.48 -3.76
N PRO A 201 -4.45 -2.41 -4.52
CA PRO A 201 -5.32 -1.27 -4.84
C PRO A 201 -6.34 -1.55 -5.95
N ALA A 202 -7.21 -0.58 -6.26
CA ALA A 202 -8.03 -0.62 -7.45
C ALA A 202 -7.16 -0.32 -8.69
N LEU A 203 -7.05 -1.26 -9.63
CA LEU A 203 -6.27 -1.09 -10.87
C LEU A 203 -7.12 -0.52 -12.02
N GLU A 204 -8.42 -0.79 -12.00
CA GLU A 204 -9.33 -0.39 -13.07
C GLU A 204 -9.25 1.11 -13.42
N PRO A 205 -9.32 2.07 -12.48
CA PRO A 205 -9.30 3.48 -12.82
C PRO A 205 -7.95 3.94 -13.40
N LEU A 206 -6.84 3.23 -13.08
CA LEU A 206 -5.52 3.55 -13.59
C LEU A 206 -5.39 3.24 -15.09
N VAL A 207 -6.11 2.23 -15.57
CA VAL A 207 -6.08 1.75 -16.95
C VAL A 207 -7.16 2.43 -17.80
N PHE A 208 -8.39 2.52 -17.29
CA PHE A 208 -9.55 2.88 -18.12
C PHE A 208 -9.95 4.36 -18.07
N ASN A 209 -9.45 5.18 -17.14
CA ASN A 209 -9.87 6.58 -17.01
C ASN A 209 -9.08 7.56 -17.90
N GLY A 210 -8.26 7.09 -18.83
CA GLY A 210 -7.67 7.93 -19.88
C GLY A 210 -6.56 8.86 -19.38
N HIS A 211 -5.80 8.46 -18.35
CA HIS A 211 -4.66 9.25 -17.83
C HIS A 211 -3.47 9.31 -18.79
N GLY A 212 -3.51 8.52 -19.87
CA GLY A 212 -2.43 8.41 -20.85
C GLY A 212 -1.16 7.81 -20.25
N ALA A 213 -1.31 6.91 -19.28
CA ALA A 213 -0.20 6.13 -18.77
C ALA A 213 0.33 5.18 -19.85
N THR A 214 1.64 5.13 -20.00
CA THR A 214 2.33 4.11 -20.81
C THR A 214 2.60 2.86 -19.98
N ASP A 215 2.71 3.04 -18.65
CA ASP A 215 3.10 1.99 -17.74
C ASP A 215 2.22 1.99 -16.47
N LEU A 216 1.87 0.81 -16.00
CA LEU A 216 1.26 0.56 -14.71
C LEU A 216 2.28 -0.14 -13.81
N ILE A 217 2.77 0.54 -12.79
CA ILE A 217 3.62 -0.06 -11.76
C ILE A 217 2.79 -0.35 -10.51
N VAL A 218 2.72 -1.62 -10.14
CA VAL A 218 2.03 -2.07 -8.93
C VAL A 218 3.05 -2.38 -7.86
N LEU A 219 2.93 -1.72 -6.70
CA LEU A 219 3.75 -1.98 -5.52
C LEU A 219 3.01 -2.93 -4.59
N GLN A 220 3.55 -4.13 -4.46
CA GLN A 220 3.07 -5.13 -3.54
C GLN A 220 3.81 -5.03 -2.20
N LEU A 221 3.06 -4.93 -1.11
CA LEU A 221 3.62 -4.83 0.26
C LEU A 221 3.57 -6.15 1.02
N THR A 222 2.65 -7.05 0.65
CA THR A 222 2.49 -8.35 1.28
C THR A 222 2.86 -9.43 0.28
N PRO A 223 3.91 -10.24 0.50
CA PRO A 223 4.33 -11.28 -0.43
C PRO A 223 3.19 -12.27 -0.74
N PHE A 224 3.07 -12.71 -1.99
CA PHE A 224 2.10 -13.75 -2.38
C PHE A 224 2.50 -15.11 -1.83
N VAL A 225 3.79 -15.39 -1.86
CA VAL A 225 4.37 -16.68 -1.44
C VAL A 225 5.00 -16.53 -0.06
N THR A 226 4.95 -17.58 0.75
CA THR A 226 5.68 -17.72 2.01
C THR A 226 6.27 -19.11 2.05
N ASP A 227 7.47 -19.22 2.58
CA ASP A 227 8.21 -20.50 2.66
C ASP A 227 7.67 -21.38 3.78
N GLU A 228 7.17 -20.78 4.86
CA GLU A 228 6.67 -21.51 6.03
C GLU A 228 5.35 -20.91 6.54
N ILE A 229 4.55 -21.77 7.15
CA ILE A 229 3.35 -21.37 7.88
C ILE A 229 3.55 -21.77 9.33
N GLY A 230 3.57 -20.75 10.21
CA GLY A 230 3.60 -20.99 11.65
C GLY A 230 2.31 -21.67 12.14
N LEU A 231 2.41 -22.42 13.23
CA LEU A 231 1.31 -23.20 13.79
C LEU A 231 0.60 -22.46 14.94
N LEU A 232 1.07 -21.28 15.35
CA LEU A 232 0.41 -20.49 16.38
C LEU A 232 -0.87 -19.83 15.83
N PRO A 233 -1.92 -19.70 16.64
CA PRO A 233 -3.17 -19.04 16.20
C PRO A 233 -2.97 -17.64 15.59
N SER A 234 -2.02 -16.86 16.13
CA SER A 234 -1.66 -15.54 15.62
C SER A 234 -1.01 -15.60 14.23
N GLU A 235 -0.15 -16.59 13.97
CA GLU A 235 0.52 -16.80 12.69
C GLU A 235 -0.50 -17.24 11.63
N ILE A 236 -1.40 -18.16 11.99
CA ILE A 236 -2.50 -18.59 11.12
C ILE A 236 -3.41 -17.39 10.78
N ALA A 237 -3.80 -16.60 11.79
CA ALA A 237 -4.64 -15.41 11.57
C ALA A 237 -3.93 -14.38 10.69
N GLY A 238 -2.63 -14.17 10.89
CA GLY A 238 -1.79 -13.31 10.04
C GLY A 238 -1.79 -13.80 8.59
N ARG A 239 -1.59 -15.10 8.36
CA ARG A 239 -1.62 -15.67 7.00
C ARG A 239 -2.99 -15.58 6.34
N VAL A 240 -4.07 -15.78 7.07
CA VAL A 240 -5.44 -15.59 6.57
C VAL A 240 -5.66 -14.13 6.14
N SER A 241 -5.17 -13.18 6.94
CA SER A 241 -5.20 -11.75 6.60
C SER A 241 -4.40 -11.48 5.32
N ASP A 242 -3.18 -11.99 5.20
CA ASP A 242 -2.33 -11.82 4.01
C ASP A 242 -2.98 -12.38 2.75
N ILE A 243 -3.56 -13.58 2.83
CA ILE A 243 -4.31 -14.19 1.73
C ILE A 243 -5.49 -13.31 1.34
N SER A 244 -6.26 -12.81 2.32
CA SER A 244 -7.44 -11.98 2.07
C SER A 244 -7.07 -10.67 1.38
N PHE A 245 -6.01 -10.00 1.84
CA PHE A 245 -5.52 -8.74 1.28
C PHE A 245 -4.88 -8.90 -0.11
N ASN A 246 -4.28 -10.05 -0.38
CA ASN A 246 -3.69 -10.36 -1.68
C ASN A 246 -4.74 -10.83 -2.70
N ALA A 247 -5.85 -11.42 -2.26
CA ALA A 247 -6.83 -12.04 -3.15
C ALA A 247 -7.38 -11.08 -4.22
N CYS A 248 -7.67 -9.83 -3.84
CA CYS A 248 -8.15 -8.82 -4.78
C CYS A 248 -7.07 -8.49 -5.82
N LEU A 249 -5.85 -8.20 -5.39
CA LEU A 249 -4.74 -7.85 -6.28
C LEU A 249 -4.41 -8.99 -7.24
N MET A 250 -4.32 -10.22 -6.74
CA MET A 250 -4.05 -11.41 -7.56
C MET A 250 -5.12 -11.59 -8.65
N ARG A 251 -6.40 -11.48 -8.27
CA ARG A 251 -7.52 -11.59 -9.20
C ARG A 251 -7.47 -10.49 -10.26
N ASP A 252 -7.23 -9.25 -9.85
CA ASP A 252 -7.25 -8.09 -10.74
C ASP A 252 -6.04 -8.10 -11.68
N LEU A 253 -4.84 -8.47 -11.21
CA LEU A 253 -3.66 -8.65 -12.07
C LEU A 253 -3.87 -9.79 -13.07
N LYS A 254 -4.40 -10.93 -12.65
CA LYS A 254 -4.70 -12.05 -13.55
C LYS A 254 -5.73 -11.64 -14.60
N ALA A 255 -6.81 -10.99 -14.22
CA ALA A 255 -7.82 -10.51 -15.15
C ALA A 255 -7.24 -9.50 -16.14
N LEU A 256 -6.41 -8.57 -15.66
CA LEU A 256 -5.81 -7.54 -16.50
C LEU A 256 -4.80 -8.13 -17.50
N THR A 257 -3.92 -9.04 -17.07
CA THR A 257 -2.94 -9.68 -17.99
C THR A 257 -3.63 -10.55 -19.03
N GLU A 258 -4.67 -11.29 -18.67
CA GLU A 258 -5.47 -12.07 -19.62
C GLU A 258 -6.24 -11.17 -20.60
N LEU A 259 -6.83 -10.09 -20.11
CA LEU A 259 -7.52 -9.13 -20.96
C LEU A 259 -6.56 -8.43 -21.91
N GLN A 260 -5.34 -8.11 -21.45
CA GLN A 260 -4.29 -7.52 -22.28
C GLN A 260 -3.88 -8.47 -23.40
N ARG A 261 -3.65 -9.76 -23.08
CA ARG A 261 -3.32 -10.77 -24.09
C ARG A 261 -4.42 -10.85 -25.15
N TYR A 262 -5.69 -10.92 -24.73
CA TYR A 262 -6.82 -10.94 -25.65
C TYR A 262 -6.91 -9.65 -26.50
N ALA A 263 -6.70 -8.49 -25.90
CA ALA A 263 -6.75 -7.20 -26.58
C ALA A 263 -5.65 -7.08 -27.66
N ARG A 264 -4.45 -7.59 -27.40
CA ARG A 264 -3.32 -7.61 -28.35
C ARG A 264 -3.54 -8.57 -29.53
N GLU A 265 -4.27 -9.67 -29.31
CA GLU A 265 -4.60 -10.67 -30.35
C GLU A 265 -5.79 -10.23 -31.21
N THR A 266 -6.56 -9.23 -30.77
CA THR A 266 -7.80 -8.80 -31.42
C THR A 266 -7.65 -7.41 -32.01
N ASP A 267 -7.91 -7.25 -33.31
CA ASP A 267 -7.99 -5.91 -33.92
C ASP A 267 -9.25 -5.17 -33.40
N THR A 268 -9.08 -4.40 -32.33
CA THR A 268 -10.18 -3.68 -31.70
C THR A 268 -10.13 -2.19 -32.00
N ARG A 269 -11.31 -1.61 -32.31
CA ARG A 269 -11.49 -0.15 -32.46
C ARG A 269 -11.96 0.51 -31.18
N ASP A 270 -12.19 -0.26 -30.12
CA ASP A 270 -12.60 0.26 -28.81
C ASP A 270 -11.38 0.89 -28.11
N ALA A 271 -11.52 2.18 -27.76
CA ALA A 271 -10.43 2.95 -27.15
C ALA A 271 -9.99 2.39 -25.76
N ARG A 272 -10.91 1.76 -25.01
CA ARG A 272 -10.59 1.16 -23.72
C ARG A 272 -9.79 -0.11 -23.88
N MET A 273 -10.15 -0.92 -24.89
CA MET A 273 -9.40 -2.14 -25.21
C MET A 273 -8.01 -1.80 -25.76
N ALA A 274 -7.90 -0.74 -26.56
CA ALA A 274 -6.60 -0.24 -27.00
C ALA A 274 -5.73 0.20 -25.81
N ALA A 275 -6.27 0.92 -24.84
CA ALA A 275 -5.55 1.31 -23.62
C ALA A 275 -5.04 0.09 -22.84
N VAL A 276 -5.83 -1.00 -22.76
CA VAL A 276 -5.39 -2.25 -22.13
C VAL A 276 -4.28 -2.94 -22.93
N ALA A 277 -4.38 -2.93 -24.27
CA ALA A 277 -3.37 -3.54 -25.12
C ALA A 277 -2.01 -2.82 -25.02
N ASP A 278 -2.03 -1.50 -24.91
CA ASP A 278 -0.86 -0.65 -25.02
C ASP A 278 -0.14 -0.41 -23.69
N ILE A 279 -0.81 -0.59 -22.52
CA ILE A 279 -0.18 -0.33 -21.23
C ILE A 279 0.83 -1.43 -20.87
N ASN A 280 2.02 -1.04 -20.43
CA ASN A 280 2.99 -1.97 -19.88
C ASN A 280 2.70 -2.23 -18.41
N ILE A 281 2.76 -3.48 -17.96
CA ILE A 281 2.42 -3.87 -16.59
C ILE A 281 3.68 -4.33 -15.86
N HIS A 282 3.92 -3.73 -14.71
CA HIS A 282 5.07 -4.03 -13.86
C HIS A 282 4.59 -4.33 -12.43
N LEU A 283 5.25 -5.30 -11.78
CA LEU A 283 5.01 -5.63 -10.39
C LEU A 283 6.31 -5.56 -9.60
N LEU A 284 6.39 -4.62 -8.65
CA LEU A 284 7.44 -4.63 -7.64
C LEU A 284 6.93 -5.39 -6.42
N GLN A 285 7.54 -6.55 -6.18
CA GLN A 285 7.16 -7.43 -5.08
C GLN A 285 7.95 -7.12 -3.82
N ALA A 286 7.24 -7.15 -2.68
CA ALA A 286 7.91 -7.19 -1.39
C ALA A 286 8.68 -8.51 -1.25
N PRO A 287 9.90 -8.48 -0.70
CA PRO A 287 10.71 -9.69 -0.50
C PRO A 287 10.04 -10.63 0.51
N CYS A 288 10.30 -11.95 0.37
CA CYS A 288 9.68 -13.00 1.17
C CYS A 288 9.94 -12.85 2.68
N GLU A 289 11.03 -12.21 3.07
CA GLU A 289 11.36 -11.92 4.48
C GLU A 289 10.28 -11.08 5.18
N LEU A 290 9.49 -10.33 4.44
CA LEU A 290 8.33 -9.62 4.99
C LEU A 290 7.11 -10.54 5.22
N ALA A 291 7.07 -11.75 4.66
CA ALA A 291 5.97 -12.70 4.84
C ALA A 291 5.99 -13.39 6.22
N GLY A 292 7.13 -13.55 6.83
CA GLY A 292 7.32 -14.37 8.05
C GLY A 292 7.15 -13.63 9.37
N GLY A 293 6.96 -12.32 9.37
CA GLY A 293 6.48 -11.58 10.54
C GLY A 293 7.44 -11.33 11.69
N GLU A 294 8.75 -11.29 11.50
CA GLU A 294 9.63 -10.67 12.53
C GLU A 294 9.26 -9.19 12.74
N ILE A 295 8.82 -8.51 11.68
CA ILE A 295 8.32 -7.15 11.73
C ILE A 295 6.79 -7.17 11.73
N SER A 296 6.18 -6.77 12.84
CA SER A 296 4.72 -6.59 12.91
C SER A 296 4.27 -5.46 12.00
N LYS A 297 3.20 -5.67 11.22
CA LYS A 297 2.53 -4.61 10.43
C LYS A 297 2.00 -3.43 11.27
N LEU A 298 2.05 -3.54 12.59
CA LEU A 298 1.69 -2.47 13.54
C LEU A 298 2.90 -1.78 14.16
N ASP A 299 4.13 -2.23 13.87
CA ASP A 299 5.34 -1.60 14.40
C ASP A 299 5.68 -0.33 13.62
N THR A 300 5.44 0.80 14.27
CA THR A 300 5.70 2.13 13.71
C THR A 300 6.87 2.85 14.40
N ARG A 301 7.77 2.13 15.07
CA ARG A 301 9.02 2.71 15.59
C ARG A 301 9.89 3.22 14.43
N TRP A 302 10.61 4.33 14.67
CA TRP A 302 11.42 4.94 13.62
C TRP A 302 12.52 4.01 13.09
N SER A 303 13.12 3.19 13.96
CA SER A 303 14.09 2.16 13.57
C SER A 303 13.53 1.17 12.56
N THR A 304 12.30 0.68 12.81
CA THR A 304 11.60 -0.24 11.92
C THR A 304 11.20 0.45 10.60
N ILE A 305 10.63 1.65 10.70
CA ILE A 305 10.24 2.45 9.52
C ILE A 305 11.46 2.75 8.65
N GLY A 306 12.60 3.13 9.26
CA GLY A 306 13.84 3.38 8.55
C GLY A 306 14.38 2.14 7.84
N ALA A 307 14.40 1.00 8.53
CA ALA A 307 14.83 -0.27 7.94
C ALA A 307 13.92 -0.70 6.76
N LEU A 308 12.60 -0.56 6.89
CA LEU A 308 11.65 -0.85 5.82
C LEU A 308 11.85 0.08 4.62
N ARG A 309 12.06 1.38 4.85
CA ARG A 309 12.37 2.33 3.76
C ARG A 309 13.65 1.91 3.02
N ASP A 310 14.71 1.60 3.75
CA ASP A 310 16.01 1.25 3.15
C ASP A 310 15.90 -0.06 2.36
N LEU A 311 15.14 -1.04 2.86
CA LEU A 311 14.81 -2.25 2.14
C LEU A 311 14.02 -1.94 0.85
N GLY A 312 13.02 -1.06 0.92
CA GLY A 312 12.24 -0.65 -0.24
C GLY A 312 13.09 0.02 -1.32
N ARG A 313 14.02 0.90 -0.92
CA ARG A 313 14.97 1.51 -1.86
C ARG A 313 15.88 0.47 -2.51
N ALA A 314 16.42 -0.46 -1.73
CA ALA A 314 17.28 -1.53 -2.24
C ALA A 314 16.53 -2.44 -3.22
N THR A 315 15.28 -2.81 -2.91
CA THR A 315 14.44 -3.60 -3.82
C THR A 315 14.14 -2.85 -5.12
N ALA A 316 13.83 -1.57 -5.05
CA ALA A 316 13.61 -0.76 -6.25
C ALA A 316 14.87 -0.63 -7.10
N GLU A 317 16.04 -0.47 -6.48
CA GLU A 317 17.33 -0.43 -7.17
C GLU A 317 17.62 -1.74 -7.91
N SER A 318 17.41 -2.90 -7.25
CA SER A 318 17.58 -4.21 -7.89
C SER A 318 16.61 -4.37 -9.05
N TRP A 319 15.33 -4.07 -8.84
CA TRP A 319 14.30 -4.15 -9.88
C TRP A 319 14.60 -3.24 -11.07
N LEU A 320 15.05 -2.01 -10.82
CA LEU A 320 15.43 -1.06 -11.88
C LEU A 320 16.63 -1.57 -12.68
N SER A 321 17.62 -2.19 -12.02
CA SER A 321 18.78 -2.76 -12.71
C SER A 321 18.41 -3.94 -13.62
N GLU A 322 17.42 -4.73 -13.23
CA GLU A 322 16.96 -5.92 -13.96
C GLU A 322 15.90 -5.59 -15.01
N SER A 323 14.93 -4.78 -14.64
CA SER A 323 13.68 -4.57 -15.40
C SER A 323 13.40 -3.10 -15.76
N GLY A 324 14.19 -2.14 -15.25
CA GLY A 324 13.95 -0.71 -15.47
C GLY A 324 13.99 -0.30 -16.95
N HIS A 325 14.73 -1.03 -17.77
CA HIS A 325 14.78 -0.83 -19.23
C HIS A 325 13.44 -1.12 -19.93
N ALA A 326 12.54 -1.85 -19.28
CA ALA A 326 11.22 -2.17 -19.81
C ALA A 326 10.22 -1.01 -19.65
N ILE A 327 10.47 -0.06 -18.73
CA ILE A 327 9.59 1.10 -18.54
C ILE A 327 9.52 1.91 -19.85
N GLY A 328 8.30 2.16 -20.33
CA GLY A 328 8.02 2.85 -21.57
C GLY A 328 8.15 1.98 -22.83
N THR A 329 8.51 0.71 -22.71
CA THR A 329 8.77 -0.16 -23.88
C THR A 329 8.05 -1.51 -23.83
N ASP A 330 8.00 -2.20 -22.69
CA ASP A 330 7.37 -3.51 -22.55
C ASP A 330 6.97 -3.80 -21.10
N SER A 331 6.14 -4.82 -20.88
CA SER A 331 5.77 -5.30 -19.54
C SER A 331 6.88 -6.15 -18.93
N SER A 332 7.26 -5.87 -17.67
CA SER A 332 8.08 -6.80 -16.89
C SER A 332 7.26 -7.92 -16.24
N LEU A 333 5.95 -7.71 -16.06
CA LEU A 333 5.01 -8.75 -15.64
C LEU A 333 4.35 -9.38 -16.87
N GLN A 334 4.75 -10.60 -17.22
CA GLN A 334 4.17 -11.32 -18.35
C GLN A 334 2.93 -12.13 -17.93
N THR A 335 3.02 -12.88 -16.84
CA THR A 335 1.91 -13.65 -16.27
C THR A 335 2.00 -13.65 -14.74
N LEU A 336 0.85 -13.74 -14.07
CA LEU A 336 0.84 -13.86 -12.61
C LEU A 336 1.36 -15.24 -12.16
N GLU A 337 1.14 -16.28 -12.95
CA GLU A 337 1.62 -17.64 -12.68
C GLU A 337 3.15 -17.70 -12.52
N ALA A 338 3.90 -16.91 -13.29
CA ALA A 338 5.35 -16.83 -13.15
C ALA A 338 5.80 -16.21 -11.81
N VAL A 339 4.95 -15.38 -11.21
CA VAL A 339 5.21 -14.69 -9.95
C VAL A 339 4.93 -15.55 -8.73
N ILE A 340 3.91 -16.43 -8.82
CA ILE A 340 3.46 -17.29 -7.73
C ILE A 340 3.96 -18.74 -7.87
N ALA A 341 4.75 -19.03 -8.89
CA ALA A 341 5.38 -20.33 -9.05
C ALA A 341 6.32 -20.61 -7.86
N PRO A 342 6.26 -21.80 -7.25
CA PRO A 342 7.10 -22.19 -6.11
C PRO A 342 8.57 -22.33 -6.50
#